data_f60512dca02fd4559158f68cd9501409
#
_entry.id   f60512dca02fd4559158f68cd9501409
#
_cell.length_a   1.000
_cell.length_b   1.000
_cell.length_c   1.000
_cell.angle_alpha   90.00
_cell.angle_beta   90.00
_cell.angle_gamma   90.00
#
_symmetry.space_group_name_H-M   'P 1'
#
loop_
_entity.id
_entity.type
_entity.pdbx_description
1 polymer ?
#
loop_
_entity_poly.entity_id
_entity_poly.type
_entity_poly.pdbx_seq_one_letter_code
_entity_poly.pdbx_strand_id
1 'polypeptide(L)'
;MRARRFRLCVTATLVALSGTVGLANIAHAAKANSLNLTIAGAGVSIDAAIYLPAKTPAPAILLAHGFGGSKDSVVAEAKILQSRGFVVLAWTARGFGNSTGTISMDSPAREVADVSKLIDYLAKRTDVIQDRPNDPRVGITGGSYGGAISLLGAGYDARIDAVAADITWNNLEGALFPQSAAHVNEPGPFKRVW
;
A
#
# COMPACT_ATOMS: atom_id res chain seq x y z
N MET A 1 -32.94 -6.92 -88.65
CA MET A 1 -32.40 -7.37 -87.35
C MET A 1 -32.34 -6.21 -86.42
N ARG A 2 -33.21 -6.11 -85.41
CA ARG A 2 -33.33 -5.00 -84.46
C ARG A 2 -32.62 -5.43 -83.13
N ALA A 3 -31.53 -4.77 -82.76
CA ALA A 3 -30.90 -4.98 -81.49
C ALA A 3 -31.61 -4.23 -80.35
N ARG A 4 -32.17 -5.00 -79.43
CA ARG A 4 -32.72 -4.43 -78.15
C ARG A 4 -31.62 -4.05 -77.17
N ARG A 5 -31.55 -2.78 -76.84
CA ARG A 5 -30.72 -2.29 -75.77
C ARG A 5 -31.46 -2.50 -74.46
N PHE A 6 -30.90 -3.37 -73.58
CA PHE A 6 -31.32 -3.51 -72.22
C PHE A 6 -30.65 -2.39 -71.43
N ARG A 7 -31.40 -1.51 -70.79
CA ARG A 7 -30.94 -0.57 -69.82
C ARG A 7 -31.06 -1.24 -68.45
N LEU A 8 -29.94 -1.53 -67.83
CA LEU A 8 -29.87 -1.99 -66.46
C LEU A 8 -29.93 -0.77 -65.54
N CYS A 9 -31.03 -0.62 -64.77
CA CYS A 9 -31.16 0.41 -63.75
C CYS A 9 -30.61 -0.18 -62.44
N VAL A 10 -29.41 0.26 -62.04
CA VAL A 10 -28.84 -0.12 -60.75
C VAL A 10 -29.27 0.94 -59.77
N THR A 11 -30.26 0.64 -58.94
CA THR A 11 -30.63 1.42 -57.77
C THR A 11 -29.68 1.03 -56.64
N ALA A 12 -28.72 1.93 -56.33
CA ALA A 12 -27.87 1.81 -55.15
C ALA A 12 -28.69 2.21 -53.91
N THR A 13 -29.11 1.23 -53.14
CA THR A 13 -29.70 1.45 -51.82
C THR A 13 -28.54 1.68 -50.81
N LEU A 14 -28.35 2.93 -50.40
CA LEU A 14 -27.44 3.27 -49.32
C LEU A 14 -28.10 2.83 -48.00
N VAL A 15 -27.64 1.71 -47.43
CA VAL A 15 -27.98 1.35 -46.06
C VAL A 15 -27.02 2.08 -45.15
N ALA A 16 -27.48 3.19 -44.57
CA ALA A 16 -26.77 3.86 -43.49
C ALA A 16 -26.85 3.00 -42.22
N LEU A 17 -25.79 2.23 -41.94
CA LEU A 17 -25.60 1.57 -40.66
C LEU A 17 -25.19 2.65 -39.68
N SER A 18 -26.14 3.26 -38.97
CA SER A 18 -25.91 4.05 -37.80
C SER A 18 -25.52 3.11 -36.64
N GLY A 19 -24.24 2.71 -36.62
CA GLY A 19 -23.64 2.04 -35.48
C GLY A 19 -23.51 3.05 -34.37
N THR A 20 -24.47 3.11 -33.46
CA THR A 20 -24.27 3.68 -32.14
C THR A 20 -23.28 2.76 -31.43
N VAL A 21 -22.01 3.09 -31.54
CA VAL A 21 -20.99 2.57 -30.58
C VAL A 21 -21.42 3.08 -29.22
N GLY A 22 -22.11 2.23 -28.50
CA GLY A 22 -22.39 2.46 -27.09
C GLY A 22 -21.04 2.60 -26.40
N LEU A 23 -20.66 3.82 -26.07
CA LEU A 23 -19.68 4.12 -25.06
C LEU A 23 -20.25 3.59 -23.74
N ALA A 24 -20.11 2.26 -23.57
CA ALA A 24 -20.40 1.62 -22.31
C ALA A 24 -19.46 2.27 -21.27
N ASN A 25 -20.07 3.06 -20.43
CA ASN A 25 -19.55 3.70 -19.26
C ASN A 25 -18.43 2.90 -18.58
N ILE A 26 -17.20 3.30 -18.82
CA ILE A 26 -16.09 3.03 -17.93
C ILE A 26 -16.06 4.18 -16.90
N ALA A 27 -17.11 4.32 -16.16
CA ALA A 27 -17.24 5.23 -15.04
C ALA A 27 -17.95 4.53 -13.90
N HIS A 28 -17.47 3.33 -13.52
CA HIS A 28 -17.48 3.01 -12.12
C HIS A 28 -16.20 3.64 -11.52
N ALA A 29 -16.24 4.95 -11.32
CA ALA A 29 -15.44 5.56 -10.28
C ALA A 29 -15.81 4.81 -9.00
N ALA A 30 -15.01 3.83 -8.62
CA ALA A 30 -15.14 3.14 -7.36
C ALA A 30 -15.20 4.25 -6.30
N LYS A 31 -16.35 4.35 -5.63
CA LYS A 31 -16.52 5.19 -4.45
C LYS A 31 -15.29 4.93 -3.61
N ALA A 32 -14.49 5.96 -3.31
CA ALA A 32 -13.24 5.81 -2.59
C ALA A 32 -13.56 5.20 -1.22
N ASN A 33 -13.49 3.89 -1.12
CA ASN A 33 -13.78 3.15 0.10
C ASN A 33 -12.53 3.17 0.98
N SER A 34 -12.19 4.35 1.52
CA SER A 34 -11.22 4.45 2.60
C SER A 34 -11.95 4.77 3.90
N LEU A 35 -11.56 4.12 4.97
CA LEU A 35 -12.09 4.30 6.32
C LEU A 35 -10.93 4.56 7.27
N ASN A 36 -11.00 5.70 7.98
CA ASN A 36 -10.13 5.96 9.12
C ASN A 36 -10.57 5.13 10.32
N LEU A 37 -9.61 4.61 11.06
CA LEU A 37 -9.86 3.74 12.20
C LEU A 37 -8.72 3.84 13.22
N THR A 38 -9.00 3.38 14.42
CA THR A 38 -7.99 3.23 15.47
C THR A 38 -7.83 1.74 15.76
N ILE A 39 -6.59 1.26 15.73
CA ILE A 39 -6.26 -0.14 16.00
C ILE A 39 -5.50 -0.21 17.32
N ALA A 40 -5.81 -1.21 18.14
CA ALA A 40 -5.02 -1.50 19.33
C ALA A 40 -3.65 -2.06 18.93
N GLY A 41 -2.60 -1.31 19.18
CA GLY A 41 -1.21 -1.73 19.04
C GLY A 41 -0.71 -2.46 20.30
N ALA A 42 0.60 -2.64 20.41
CA ALA A 42 1.26 -3.23 21.58
C ALA A 42 1.32 -2.19 22.73
N GLY A 43 0.22 -2.05 23.47
CA GLY A 43 0.06 -1.10 24.56
C GLY A 43 -0.14 0.37 24.13
N VAL A 44 -0.54 0.59 22.88
CA VAL A 44 -0.82 1.91 22.30
C VAL A 44 -2.05 1.88 21.42
N SER A 45 -2.56 3.06 21.06
CA SER A 45 -3.58 3.25 20.02
C SER A 45 -2.91 3.70 18.74
N ILE A 46 -3.13 2.98 17.64
CA ILE A 46 -2.58 3.25 16.32
C ILE A 46 -3.65 3.90 15.44
N ASP A 47 -3.39 5.10 14.96
CA ASP A 47 -4.21 5.78 13.95
C ASP A 47 -3.91 5.17 12.58
N ALA A 48 -4.94 4.69 11.88
CA ALA A 48 -4.79 3.97 10.63
C ALA A 48 -5.88 4.35 9.62
N ALA A 49 -5.67 3.98 8.37
CA ALA A 49 -6.65 4.06 7.31
C ALA A 49 -6.63 2.77 6.49
N ILE A 50 -7.81 2.19 6.25
CA ILE A 50 -7.94 1.04 5.36
C ILE A 50 -8.57 1.46 4.04
N TYR A 51 -8.04 0.96 2.94
CA TYR A 51 -8.49 1.19 1.57
C TYR A 51 -8.92 -0.14 0.98
N LEU A 52 -10.18 -0.26 0.58
CA LEU A 52 -10.72 -1.49 0.03
C LEU A 52 -10.78 -1.43 -1.49
N PRO A 53 -10.26 -2.44 -2.21
CA PRO A 53 -10.39 -2.54 -3.66
C PRO A 53 -11.82 -2.81 -4.08
N ALA A 54 -12.09 -2.73 -5.39
CA ALA A 54 -13.42 -2.96 -5.94
C ALA A 54 -13.93 -4.40 -5.74
N LYS A 55 -13.02 -5.35 -5.58
CA LYS A 55 -13.33 -6.77 -5.35
C LYS A 55 -12.65 -7.26 -4.09
N THR A 56 -13.42 -7.90 -3.21
CA THR A 56 -12.93 -8.55 -1.98
C THR A 56 -13.56 -9.96 -1.89
N PRO A 57 -12.92 -10.92 -1.17
CA PRO A 57 -11.67 -10.75 -0.44
C PRO A 57 -10.47 -10.59 -1.36
N ALA A 58 -9.44 -9.84 -0.89
CA ALA A 58 -8.22 -9.55 -1.63
C ALA A 58 -6.98 -9.68 -0.74
N PRO A 59 -5.76 -9.86 -1.30
CA PRO A 59 -4.52 -9.79 -0.53
C PRO A 59 -4.37 -8.40 0.10
N ALA A 60 -3.73 -8.34 1.26
CA ALA A 60 -3.50 -7.10 1.97
C ALA A 60 -2.07 -6.58 1.80
N ILE A 61 -1.90 -5.27 1.94
CA ILE A 61 -0.60 -4.60 2.07
C ILE A 61 -0.63 -3.70 3.30
N LEU A 62 0.34 -3.88 4.17
CA LEU A 62 0.70 -2.92 5.20
C LEU A 62 1.58 -1.85 4.57
N LEU A 63 1.20 -0.58 4.67
CA LEU A 63 1.91 0.55 4.06
C LEU A 63 2.42 1.50 5.14
N ALA A 64 3.74 1.52 5.32
CA ALA A 64 4.45 2.30 6.32
C ALA A 64 4.95 3.63 5.78
N HIS A 65 4.82 4.71 6.56
CA HIS A 65 5.36 6.03 6.24
C HIS A 65 6.85 6.17 6.64
N GLY A 66 7.55 7.16 6.08
CA GLY A 66 8.88 7.57 6.51
C GLY A 66 8.89 8.33 7.84
N PHE A 67 10.07 8.54 8.44
CA PHE A 67 10.21 9.28 9.71
C PHE A 67 9.59 10.68 9.63
N GLY A 68 8.84 11.07 10.65
CA GLY A 68 8.12 12.34 10.68
C GLY A 68 6.82 12.37 9.90
N GLY A 69 6.47 11.30 9.20
CA GLY A 69 5.22 11.16 8.44
C GLY A 69 4.05 10.64 9.25
N SER A 70 3.00 10.26 8.53
CA SER A 70 1.78 9.63 9.05
C SER A 70 1.12 8.79 7.95
N LYS A 71 0.01 8.13 8.25
CA LYS A 71 -0.82 7.47 7.24
C LYS A 71 -1.25 8.41 6.10
N ASP A 72 -1.33 9.71 6.39
CA ASP A 72 -1.74 10.71 5.40
C ASP A 72 -0.62 11.03 4.39
N SER A 73 0.64 10.80 4.76
CA SER A 73 1.80 10.98 3.88
C SER A 73 1.84 9.96 2.73
N VAL A 74 1.17 8.84 2.86
CA VAL A 74 1.19 7.71 1.91
C VAL A 74 -0.16 7.46 1.21
N VAL A 75 -1.08 8.43 1.26
CA VAL A 75 -2.42 8.31 0.67
C VAL A 75 -2.39 8.04 -0.84
N ALA A 76 -1.49 8.72 -1.57
CA ALA A 76 -1.38 8.55 -3.02
C ALA A 76 -0.97 7.11 -3.37
N GLU A 77 0.01 6.58 -2.66
CA GLU A 77 0.51 5.22 -2.80
C GLU A 77 -0.54 4.18 -2.41
N ALA A 78 -1.23 4.42 -1.29
CA ALA A 78 -2.34 3.57 -0.86
C ALA A 78 -3.44 3.45 -1.93
N LYS A 79 -3.81 4.56 -2.60
CA LYS A 79 -4.79 4.56 -3.69
C LYS A 79 -4.30 3.81 -4.92
N ILE A 80 -3.01 3.91 -5.26
CA ILE A 80 -2.42 3.15 -6.37
C ILE A 80 -2.50 1.64 -6.06
N LEU A 81 -2.10 1.21 -4.89
CA LEU A 81 -2.17 -0.19 -4.46
C LEU A 81 -3.62 -0.69 -4.40
N GLN A 82 -4.53 0.11 -3.86
CA GLN A 82 -5.97 -0.16 -3.86
C GLN A 82 -6.50 -0.39 -5.28
N SER A 83 -6.14 0.47 -6.24
CA SER A 83 -6.56 0.35 -7.63
C SER A 83 -6.02 -0.90 -8.33
N ARG A 84 -4.91 -1.44 -7.83
CA ARG A 84 -4.31 -2.69 -8.30
C ARG A 84 -4.92 -3.94 -7.64
N GLY A 85 -5.92 -3.77 -6.79
CA GLY A 85 -6.68 -4.88 -6.22
C GLY A 85 -6.23 -5.33 -4.84
N PHE A 86 -5.46 -4.54 -4.10
CA PHE A 86 -5.04 -4.84 -2.75
C PHE A 86 -5.95 -4.16 -1.71
N VAL A 87 -6.22 -4.84 -0.61
CA VAL A 87 -6.61 -4.18 0.63
C VAL A 87 -5.37 -3.50 1.18
N VAL A 88 -5.41 -2.17 1.41
CA VAL A 88 -4.25 -1.45 1.92
C VAL A 88 -4.54 -0.93 3.31
N LEU A 89 -3.71 -1.28 4.28
CA LEU A 89 -3.74 -0.73 5.63
C LEU A 89 -2.53 0.20 5.81
N ALA A 90 -2.77 1.49 5.69
CA ALA A 90 -1.79 2.52 6.03
C ALA A 90 -1.95 2.90 7.50
N TRP A 91 -0.85 3.05 8.23
CA TRP A 91 -0.92 3.42 9.63
C TRP A 91 0.09 4.52 9.98
N THR A 92 -0.22 5.26 11.01
CA THR A 92 0.71 6.20 11.67
C THR A 92 1.45 5.45 12.76
N ALA A 93 2.75 5.35 12.67
CA ALA A 93 3.54 4.63 13.67
C ALA A 93 3.42 5.30 15.06
N ARG A 94 3.63 4.51 16.13
CA ARG A 94 3.56 5.01 17.51
C ARG A 94 4.39 6.28 17.70
N GLY A 95 3.87 7.23 18.47
CA GLY A 95 4.53 8.50 18.77
C GLY A 95 4.49 9.53 17.64
N PHE A 96 3.94 9.18 16.46
CA PHE A 96 3.69 10.12 15.35
C PHE A 96 2.21 10.46 15.25
N GLY A 97 1.90 11.65 14.75
CA GLY A 97 0.55 12.10 14.43
C GLY A 97 -0.45 11.85 15.55
N ASN A 98 -1.53 11.11 15.25
CA ASN A 98 -2.58 10.79 16.23
C ASN A 98 -2.36 9.43 16.94
N SER A 99 -1.30 8.71 16.63
CA SER A 99 -0.94 7.49 17.34
C SER A 99 -0.32 7.81 18.69
N THR A 100 -0.72 7.05 19.71
CA THR A 100 -0.17 7.22 21.07
C THR A 100 1.19 6.54 21.23
N GLY A 101 1.82 6.70 22.38
CA GLY A 101 3.10 6.11 22.72
C GLY A 101 4.29 7.00 22.38
N THR A 102 5.48 6.41 22.32
CA THR A 102 6.75 7.10 22.05
C THR A 102 7.48 6.42 20.90
N ILE A 103 8.16 7.20 20.09
CA ILE A 103 9.03 6.72 19.01
C ILE A 103 10.19 5.95 19.63
N SER A 104 10.48 4.75 19.14
CA SER A 104 11.54 3.87 19.64
C SER A 104 12.43 3.32 18.51
N MET A 105 12.43 4.00 17.37
CA MET A 105 13.30 3.71 16.21
C MET A 105 13.22 2.26 15.74
N ASP A 106 11.99 1.79 15.46
CA ASP A 106 11.70 0.44 14.99
C ASP A 106 12.08 -0.68 15.96
N SER A 107 11.94 -0.39 17.24
CA SER A 107 12.22 -1.38 18.30
C SER A 107 11.38 -2.65 18.14
N PRO A 108 11.98 -3.86 18.23
CA PRO A 108 11.25 -5.11 18.19
C PRO A 108 10.13 -5.23 19.21
N ALA A 109 10.35 -4.71 20.43
CA ALA A 109 9.37 -4.76 21.52
C ALA A 109 8.25 -3.71 21.38
N ARG A 110 8.33 -2.79 20.44
CA ARG A 110 7.42 -1.66 20.30
C ARG A 110 6.85 -1.55 18.87
N GLU A 111 7.53 -0.83 17.97
CA GLU A 111 7.03 -0.61 16.60
C GLU A 111 6.82 -1.93 15.85
N VAL A 112 7.75 -2.87 15.96
CA VAL A 112 7.62 -4.18 15.31
C VAL A 112 6.47 -4.99 15.92
N ALA A 113 6.31 -4.92 17.25
CA ALA A 113 5.16 -5.55 17.91
C ALA A 113 3.82 -4.92 17.49
N ASP A 114 3.79 -3.63 17.14
CA ASP A 114 2.60 -3.01 16.55
C ASP A 114 2.27 -3.59 15.18
N VAL A 115 3.29 -3.85 14.33
CA VAL A 115 3.08 -4.51 13.03
C VAL A 115 2.34 -5.84 13.21
N SER A 116 2.74 -6.66 14.18
CA SER A 116 2.02 -7.91 14.49
C SER A 116 0.56 -7.66 14.90
N LYS A 117 0.26 -6.57 15.63
CA LYS A 117 -1.12 -6.19 15.97
C LYS A 117 -1.93 -5.73 14.76
N LEU A 118 -1.29 -5.07 13.80
CA LEU A 118 -1.92 -4.73 12.52
C LEU A 118 -2.24 -5.98 11.70
N ILE A 119 -1.36 -6.99 11.71
CA ILE A 119 -1.62 -8.30 11.09
C ILE A 119 -2.77 -9.02 11.81
N ASP A 120 -2.81 -9.00 13.15
CA ASP A 120 -3.93 -9.55 13.94
C ASP A 120 -5.27 -8.90 13.58
N TYR A 121 -5.25 -7.60 13.27
CA TYR A 121 -6.43 -6.88 12.79
C TYR A 121 -6.86 -7.37 11.39
N LEU A 122 -5.92 -7.51 10.45
CA LEU A 122 -6.20 -8.02 9.09
C LEU A 122 -6.68 -9.46 9.11
N ALA A 123 -6.17 -10.28 10.03
CA ALA A 123 -6.57 -11.68 10.19
C ALA A 123 -8.04 -11.88 10.56
N LYS A 124 -8.68 -10.86 11.16
CA LYS A 124 -10.10 -10.89 11.56
C LYS A 124 -11.04 -10.36 10.49
N ARG A 125 -10.52 -9.93 9.34
CA ARG A 125 -11.31 -9.29 8.30
C ARG A 125 -11.77 -10.29 7.25
N THR A 126 -13.03 -10.21 6.86
CA THR A 126 -13.62 -11.06 5.81
C THR A 126 -13.30 -10.57 4.40
N ASP A 127 -12.84 -9.32 4.25
CA ASP A 127 -12.43 -8.73 2.98
C ASP A 127 -10.93 -8.94 2.67
N VAL A 128 -10.19 -9.63 3.57
CA VAL A 128 -8.79 -10.03 3.37
C VAL A 128 -8.70 -11.54 3.16
N ILE A 129 -7.94 -11.97 2.14
CA ILE A 129 -7.68 -13.40 1.91
C ILE A 129 -6.88 -13.95 3.10
N GLN A 130 -7.33 -15.08 3.62
CA GLN A 130 -6.62 -15.82 4.66
C GLN A 130 -5.98 -17.07 4.03
N ASP A 131 -4.68 -17.28 4.22
CA ASP A 131 -3.99 -18.49 3.78
C ASP A 131 -4.25 -19.65 4.74
N ARG A 132 -4.39 -19.33 6.03
CA ARG A 132 -4.78 -20.24 7.13
C ARG A 132 -5.54 -19.45 8.20
N PRO A 133 -6.14 -20.10 9.18
CA PRO A 133 -6.72 -19.40 10.33
C PRO A 133 -5.70 -18.47 11.01
N ASN A 134 -6.05 -17.18 11.14
CA ASN A 134 -5.22 -16.10 11.69
C ASN A 134 -3.94 -15.77 10.89
N ASP A 135 -3.89 -16.16 9.62
CA ASP A 135 -2.76 -15.98 8.72
C ASP A 135 -3.24 -15.26 7.43
N PRO A 136 -3.37 -13.94 7.45
CA PRO A 136 -3.82 -13.20 6.29
C PRO A 136 -2.73 -13.15 5.23
N ARG A 137 -3.10 -13.26 3.95
CA ARG A 137 -2.17 -13.03 2.85
C ARG A 137 -1.77 -11.57 2.82
N VAL A 138 -0.57 -11.26 3.34
CA VAL A 138 -0.15 -9.89 3.57
C VAL A 138 1.29 -9.62 3.16
N GLY A 139 1.48 -8.55 2.38
CA GLY A 139 2.79 -7.93 2.16
C GLY A 139 2.96 -6.67 3.00
N ILE A 140 4.21 -6.22 3.15
CA ILE A 140 4.53 -4.96 3.81
C ILE A 140 5.46 -4.13 2.94
N THR A 141 5.24 -2.82 2.90
CA THR A 141 6.07 -1.89 2.13
C THR A 141 6.21 -0.54 2.84
N GLY A 142 7.30 0.15 2.54
CA GLY A 142 7.57 1.51 3.00
C GLY A 142 8.98 1.95 2.67
N GLY A 143 9.21 3.26 2.72
CA GLY A 143 10.52 3.88 2.46
C GLY A 143 11.17 4.40 3.75
N SER A 144 12.51 4.46 3.79
CA SER A 144 13.29 5.03 4.91
C SER A 144 12.94 4.33 6.25
N TYR A 145 12.39 5.05 7.22
CA TYR A 145 11.87 4.49 8.47
C TYR A 145 10.83 3.39 8.21
N GLY A 146 9.90 3.63 7.25
CA GLY A 146 8.92 2.61 6.82
C GLY A 146 9.57 1.40 6.14
N GLY A 147 10.73 1.56 5.50
CA GLY A 147 11.50 0.46 4.94
C GLY A 147 12.14 -0.40 6.02
N ALA A 148 12.70 0.22 7.07
CA ALA A 148 13.28 -0.50 8.19
C ALA A 148 12.22 -1.31 8.95
N ILE A 149 11.07 -0.71 9.27
CA ILE A 149 9.97 -1.43 9.93
C ILE A 149 9.43 -2.57 9.07
N SER A 150 9.47 -2.42 7.73
CA SER A 150 9.05 -3.49 6.81
C SER A 150 9.97 -4.70 6.88
N LEU A 151 11.28 -4.50 6.87
CA LEU A 151 12.26 -5.57 7.00
C LEU A 151 12.21 -6.23 8.38
N LEU A 152 12.16 -5.42 9.44
CA LEU A 152 12.09 -5.93 10.81
C LEU A 152 10.77 -6.67 11.05
N GLY A 153 9.65 -6.11 10.59
CA GLY A 153 8.34 -6.76 10.69
C GLY A 153 8.36 -8.18 10.11
N ALA A 154 8.91 -8.35 8.91
CA ALA A 154 9.02 -9.67 8.29
C ALA A 154 10.03 -10.60 9.00
N GLY A 155 11.04 -10.04 9.64
CA GLY A 155 11.97 -10.82 10.43
C GLY A 155 11.39 -11.34 11.76
N TYR A 156 10.36 -10.69 12.29
CA TYR A 156 9.74 -11.03 13.57
C TYR A 156 8.35 -11.66 13.45
N ASP A 157 7.65 -11.49 12.34
CA ASP A 157 6.32 -12.07 12.11
C ASP A 157 6.29 -12.86 10.80
N ALA A 158 6.30 -14.18 10.92
CA ALA A 158 6.34 -15.11 9.79
C ALA A 158 5.07 -15.11 8.91
N ARG A 159 4.02 -14.36 9.29
CA ARG A 159 2.81 -14.18 8.48
C ARG A 159 2.98 -13.16 7.36
N ILE A 160 4.10 -12.43 7.31
CA ILE A 160 4.40 -11.52 6.21
C ILE A 160 4.95 -12.31 5.03
N ASP A 161 4.18 -12.37 3.93
CA ASP A 161 4.51 -13.15 2.72
C ASP A 161 5.50 -12.44 1.80
N ALA A 162 5.50 -11.12 1.79
CA ALA A 162 6.32 -10.33 0.88
C ALA A 162 6.74 -8.99 1.51
N VAL A 163 7.95 -8.55 1.18
CA VAL A 163 8.50 -7.26 1.61
C VAL A 163 8.97 -6.46 0.41
N ALA A 164 8.62 -5.17 0.38
CA ALA A 164 9.20 -4.21 -0.54
C ALA A 164 9.69 -3.00 0.26
N ALA A 165 10.95 -3.06 0.72
CA ALA A 165 11.59 -1.98 1.47
C ALA A 165 12.36 -1.07 0.51
N ASP A 166 12.17 0.24 0.64
CA ASP A 166 12.85 1.23 -0.18
C ASP A 166 13.73 2.15 0.68
N ILE A 167 14.92 2.54 0.15
CA ILE A 167 15.88 3.51 0.72
C ILE A 167 16.04 3.44 2.24
N THR A 168 16.22 2.26 2.79
CA THR A 168 16.40 2.05 4.22
C THR A 168 17.86 1.73 4.58
N TRP A 169 18.13 1.44 5.83
CA TRP A 169 19.46 1.12 6.37
C TRP A 169 19.51 -0.33 6.88
N ASN A 170 20.69 -0.90 6.84
CA ASN A 170 21.01 -2.18 7.50
C ASN A 170 21.56 -1.97 8.93
N ASN A 171 22.14 -0.78 9.20
CA ASN A 171 22.66 -0.37 10.47
C ASN A 171 22.41 1.14 10.65
N LEU A 172 21.55 1.50 11.60
CA LEU A 172 21.16 2.89 11.82
C LEU A 172 22.34 3.74 12.35
N GLU A 173 23.16 3.19 13.22
CA GLU A 173 24.35 3.87 13.74
C GLU A 173 25.30 4.23 12.59
N GLY A 174 25.63 3.26 11.74
CA GLY A 174 26.47 3.49 10.56
C GLY A 174 25.85 4.46 9.55
N ALA A 175 24.51 4.48 9.43
CA ALA A 175 23.82 5.42 8.54
C ALA A 175 23.81 6.86 9.07
N LEU A 176 23.74 7.06 10.39
CA LEU A 176 23.74 8.38 11.03
C LEU A 176 25.15 8.91 11.31
N PHE A 177 26.06 8.02 11.69
CA PHE A 177 27.42 8.33 12.11
C PHE A 177 28.47 7.55 11.31
N PRO A 178 28.50 7.69 9.96
CA PRO A 178 29.27 6.80 9.08
C PRO A 178 30.77 6.75 9.37
N GLN A 179 31.33 7.81 9.94
CA GLN A 179 32.77 7.86 10.28
C GLN A 179 33.05 7.50 11.75
N SER A 180 32.11 7.73 12.66
CA SER A 180 32.28 7.38 14.07
C SER A 180 32.16 5.87 14.32
N ALA A 181 31.38 5.15 13.51
CA ALA A 181 31.24 3.69 13.58
C ALA A 181 32.51 2.96 13.14
N ALA A 182 33.32 3.59 12.26
CA ALA A 182 34.58 2.99 11.75
C ALA A 182 35.81 3.40 12.56
N HIS A 183 35.77 4.56 13.24
CA HIS A 183 36.92 5.15 13.94
C HIS A 183 36.50 5.70 15.31
N VAL A 184 36.53 4.83 16.31
CA VAL A 184 36.04 5.10 17.69
C VAL A 184 36.69 6.31 18.35
N ASN A 185 37.80 6.84 17.83
CA ASN A 185 38.56 7.94 18.40
C ASN A 185 38.66 9.19 17.51
N GLU A 186 37.98 9.23 16.37
CA GLU A 186 38.01 10.38 15.48
C GLU A 186 36.63 11.02 15.34
N PRO A 187 36.48 12.33 15.66
CA PRO A 187 35.24 13.04 15.49
C PRO A 187 34.94 13.17 13.97
N GLY A 188 34.02 12.37 13.46
CA GLY A 188 33.57 12.46 12.09
C GLY A 188 32.30 13.31 11.91
N PRO A 189 31.95 13.70 10.68
CA PRO A 189 30.70 14.40 10.43
C PRO A 189 29.51 13.50 10.77
N PHE A 190 28.50 14.08 11.40
CA PHE A 190 27.26 13.40 11.73
C PHE A 190 26.06 14.19 11.18
N LYS A 191 24.95 13.50 10.96
CA LYS A 191 23.71 14.14 10.54
C LYS A 191 23.07 14.85 11.73
N ARG A 192 23.02 16.20 11.68
CA ARG A 192 22.48 17.02 12.77
C ARG A 192 20.97 17.15 12.80
N VAL A 193 20.31 16.88 11.67
CA VAL A 193 18.87 17.04 11.52
C VAL A 193 18.26 15.69 11.20
N TRP A 194 17.67 15.12 12.21
CA TRP A 194 16.86 13.91 12.14
C TRP A 194 15.67 14.03 13.06
#